data_16da815de59c806141de9c670d3c152d
#
_entry.id   16da815de59c806141de9c670d3c152d
#
_cell.length_a   1.000
_cell.length_b   1.000
_cell.length_c   1.000
_cell.angle_alpha   90.00
_cell.angle_beta   90.00
_cell.angle_gamma   90.00
#
_symmetry.space_group_name_H-M   'P 1'
#
loop_
_entity.id
_entity.type
_entity.pdbx_description
1 polymer ?
#
loop_
_entity_poly.entity_id
_entity_poly.type
_entity_poly.pdbx_seq_one_letter_code
_entity_poly.pdbx_strand_id
1 'polypeptide(L)'
;MRKFLIPIVAAASTLAIAAPASAQWAPPVYHYQPYNYGRGYNGMNFARSMEQRVQRIRGDIRDLQARRVLSWSEARSLENQAANLQRRIFWASRNGIQPGEARRLENQIRNLEFRISREATDWNNRPGRYRRY
;
A
#
# COMPACT_ATOMS: atom_id res chain seq x y z
N MET A 1 76.78 -13.42 14.55
CA MET A 1 75.59 -12.89 15.25
C MET A 1 74.58 -12.37 14.20
N ARG A 2 73.57 -13.16 13.88
CA ARG A 2 72.57 -12.80 12.87
C ARG A 2 71.27 -12.42 13.61
N LYS A 3 70.92 -11.15 13.57
CA LYS A 3 69.70 -10.59 14.16
C LYS A 3 68.52 -10.78 13.18
N PHE A 4 67.59 -11.66 13.52
CA PHE A 4 66.33 -11.80 12.79
C PHE A 4 65.34 -10.72 13.25
N LEU A 5 65.00 -9.80 12.36
CA LEU A 5 63.90 -8.87 12.52
C LEU A 5 62.61 -9.54 12.03
N ILE A 6 61.68 -9.77 12.94
CA ILE A 6 60.34 -10.27 12.64
C ILE A 6 59.44 -9.06 12.38
N PRO A 7 58.83 -8.88 11.20
CA PRO A 7 57.83 -7.84 10.99
C PRO A 7 56.48 -8.30 11.58
N ILE A 8 55.98 -7.56 12.56
CA ILE A 8 54.61 -7.71 13.07
C ILE A 8 53.68 -7.08 12.04
N VAL A 9 52.93 -7.90 11.33
CA VAL A 9 51.81 -7.45 10.45
C VAL A 9 50.60 -7.26 11.35
N ALA A 10 50.27 -6.00 11.65
CA ALA A 10 49.01 -5.66 12.31
C ALA A 10 47.87 -5.74 11.31
N ALA A 11 47.09 -6.82 11.39
CA ALA A 11 45.85 -6.96 10.65
C ALA A 11 44.77 -6.06 11.27
N ALA A 12 44.54 -4.88 10.69
CA ALA A 12 43.40 -4.03 11.05
C ALA A 12 42.11 -4.65 10.51
N SER A 13 41.38 -5.35 11.35
CA SER A 13 40.05 -5.86 11.04
C SER A 13 39.08 -4.68 11.05
N THR A 14 38.73 -4.16 9.87
CA THR A 14 37.63 -3.20 9.70
C THR A 14 36.31 -3.95 9.87
N LEU A 15 35.70 -3.86 11.05
CA LEU A 15 34.30 -4.24 11.27
C LEU A 15 33.44 -3.27 10.47
N ALA A 16 33.05 -3.69 9.26
CA ALA A 16 31.99 -3.04 8.52
C ALA A 16 30.69 -3.26 9.31
N ILE A 17 30.28 -2.27 10.12
CA ILE A 17 28.96 -2.22 10.72
C ILE A 17 28.00 -2.03 9.53
N ALA A 18 27.45 -3.13 9.02
CA ALA A 18 26.30 -3.09 8.13
C ALA A 18 25.16 -2.48 8.94
N ALA A 19 24.96 -1.16 8.81
CA ALA A 19 23.74 -0.53 9.28
C ALA A 19 22.58 -1.30 8.64
N PRO A 20 21.61 -1.80 9.42
CA PRO A 20 20.43 -2.39 8.82
C PRO A 20 19.82 -1.29 7.94
N ALA A 21 19.76 -1.54 6.63
CA ALA A 21 18.95 -0.74 5.75
C ALA A 21 17.51 -0.95 6.24
N SER A 22 17.10 -0.10 7.19
CA SER A 22 15.69 0.07 7.50
C SER A 22 15.10 0.57 6.19
N ALA A 23 14.60 -0.35 5.38
CA ALA A 23 13.81 -0.02 4.22
C ALA A 23 12.68 0.85 4.76
N GLN A 24 12.84 2.16 4.63
CA GLN A 24 11.80 3.11 5.00
C GLN A 24 10.62 2.78 4.12
N TRP A 25 9.70 1.99 4.71
CA TRP A 25 8.47 1.69 4.03
C TRP A 25 7.70 2.99 3.82
N ALA A 26 7.48 3.34 2.55
CA ALA A 26 6.64 4.45 2.19
C ALA A 26 5.20 3.94 1.99
N PRO A 27 4.20 4.62 2.56
CA PRO A 27 2.80 4.27 2.32
C PRO A 27 2.49 4.30 0.82
N PRO A 28 1.55 3.46 0.33
CA PRO A 28 1.17 3.46 -1.07
C PRO A 28 0.67 4.86 -1.48
N VAL A 29 1.25 5.40 -2.55
CA VAL A 29 0.85 6.69 -3.10
C VAL A 29 -0.16 6.44 -4.22
N TYR A 30 -1.40 6.82 -3.99
CA TYR A 30 -2.47 6.69 -4.98
C TYR A 30 -2.52 7.95 -5.84
N HIS A 31 -2.03 7.87 -7.08
CA HIS A 31 -2.15 8.96 -8.05
C HIS A 31 -3.57 9.01 -8.60
N TYR A 32 -4.30 10.05 -8.22
CA TYR A 32 -5.61 10.31 -8.75
C TYR A 32 -5.53 10.89 -10.16
N GLN A 33 -6.05 10.16 -11.14
CA GLN A 33 -6.31 10.68 -12.47
C GLN A 33 -7.82 10.84 -12.63
N PRO A 34 -8.34 12.09 -12.72
CA PRO A 34 -9.77 12.31 -12.90
C PRO A 34 -10.22 11.70 -14.23
N TYR A 35 -11.27 10.91 -14.18
CA TYR A 35 -11.86 10.36 -15.40
C TYR A 35 -12.64 11.46 -16.12
N ASN A 36 -12.43 11.57 -17.45
CA ASN A 36 -13.17 12.53 -18.26
C ASN A 36 -14.58 11.97 -18.58
N TYR A 37 -15.61 12.55 -17.97
CA TYR A 37 -17.01 12.19 -18.17
C TYR A 37 -17.65 12.89 -19.36
N GLY A 38 -16.86 13.55 -20.21
CA GLY A 38 -17.31 14.29 -21.38
C GLY A 38 -17.55 13.41 -22.61
N ARG A 39 -17.41 14.01 -23.81
CA ARG A 39 -17.52 13.31 -25.09
C ARG A 39 -16.57 12.11 -25.13
N GLY A 40 -17.11 10.90 -25.30
CA GLY A 40 -16.33 9.66 -25.31
C GLY A 40 -16.35 8.88 -23.98
N TYR A 41 -17.20 9.28 -23.02
CA TYR A 41 -17.43 8.46 -21.83
C TYR A 41 -17.94 7.08 -22.24
N ASN A 42 -17.19 6.04 -21.87
CA ASN A 42 -17.57 4.65 -22.07
C ASN A 42 -17.68 3.98 -20.69
N GLY A 43 -18.91 3.70 -20.27
CA GLY A 43 -19.19 3.12 -18.96
C GLY A 43 -18.54 1.76 -18.76
N MET A 44 -18.35 0.96 -19.81
CA MET A 44 -17.69 -0.35 -19.72
C MET A 44 -16.17 -0.22 -19.47
N ASN A 45 -15.49 0.69 -20.17
CA ASN A 45 -14.08 0.96 -19.93
C ASN A 45 -13.86 1.57 -18.54
N PHE A 46 -14.78 2.43 -18.13
CA PHE A 46 -14.79 3.00 -16.79
C PHE A 46 -14.93 1.89 -15.71
N ALA A 47 -15.90 0.98 -15.85
CA ALA A 47 -16.09 -0.13 -14.94
C ALA A 47 -14.82 -0.97 -14.80
N ARG A 48 -14.20 -1.34 -15.94
CA ARG A 48 -12.97 -2.13 -15.96
C ARG A 48 -11.82 -1.41 -15.24
N SER A 49 -11.67 -0.11 -15.43
CA SER A 49 -10.65 0.68 -14.74
C SER A 49 -10.87 0.73 -13.22
N MET A 50 -12.12 0.85 -12.77
CA MET A 50 -12.50 0.81 -11.36
C MET A 50 -12.23 -0.56 -10.74
N GLU A 51 -12.58 -1.64 -11.42
CA GLU A 51 -12.28 -3.00 -10.97
C GLU A 51 -10.79 -3.21 -10.78
N GLN A 52 -9.96 -2.78 -11.73
CA GLN A 52 -8.51 -2.86 -11.61
C GLN A 52 -7.97 -2.05 -10.41
N ARG A 53 -8.55 -0.87 -10.14
CA ARG A 53 -8.17 -0.07 -8.95
C ARG A 53 -8.52 -0.81 -7.67
N VAL A 54 -9.71 -1.37 -7.57
CA VAL A 54 -10.12 -2.14 -6.38
C VAL A 54 -9.26 -3.38 -6.19
N GLN A 55 -8.86 -4.06 -7.26
CA GLN A 55 -7.95 -5.20 -7.15
C GLN A 55 -6.56 -4.79 -6.64
N ARG A 56 -6.01 -3.66 -7.10
CA ARG A 56 -4.75 -3.11 -6.55
C ARG A 56 -4.89 -2.80 -5.07
N ILE A 57 -5.95 -2.09 -4.67
CA ILE A 57 -6.26 -1.79 -3.27
C ILE A 57 -6.26 -3.05 -2.41
N ARG A 58 -6.87 -4.13 -2.88
CA ARG A 58 -6.89 -5.41 -2.16
C ARG A 58 -5.50 -6.05 -2.06
N GLY A 59 -4.69 -5.89 -3.08
CA GLY A 59 -3.27 -6.26 -3.04
C GLY A 59 -2.53 -5.49 -1.94
N ASP A 60 -2.65 -4.16 -1.96
CA ASP A 60 -2.01 -3.27 -0.99
C ASP A 60 -2.41 -3.60 0.46
N ILE A 61 -3.70 -3.85 0.71
CA ILE A 61 -4.19 -4.25 2.05
C ILE A 61 -3.51 -5.53 2.54
N ARG A 62 -3.38 -6.55 1.67
CA ARG A 62 -2.72 -7.81 2.02
C ARG A 62 -1.23 -7.62 2.28
N ASP A 63 -0.56 -6.83 1.46
CA ASP A 63 0.87 -6.54 1.63
C ASP A 63 1.14 -5.77 2.93
N LEU A 64 0.29 -4.79 3.26
CA LEU A 64 0.35 -4.02 4.49
C LEU A 64 0.10 -4.90 5.71
N GLN A 65 -0.84 -5.84 5.62
CA GLN A 65 -1.10 -6.82 6.68
C GLN A 65 0.07 -7.79 6.85
N ALA A 66 0.63 -8.32 5.75
CA ALA A 66 1.78 -9.21 5.78
C ALA A 66 3.00 -8.53 6.42
N ARG A 67 3.18 -7.25 6.18
CA ARG A 67 4.22 -6.41 6.80
C ARG A 67 3.88 -5.95 8.22
N ARG A 68 2.74 -6.35 8.76
CA ARG A 68 2.22 -5.96 10.08
C ARG A 68 2.00 -4.44 10.25
N VAL A 69 1.90 -3.71 9.15
CA VAL A 69 1.55 -2.28 9.13
C VAL A 69 0.08 -2.10 9.47
N LEU A 70 -0.78 -2.97 8.94
CA LEU A 70 -2.18 -3.07 9.35
C LEU A 70 -2.37 -4.20 10.35
N SER A 71 -3.15 -3.97 11.37
CA SER A 71 -3.66 -5.04 12.24
C SER A 71 -4.66 -5.92 11.47
N TRP A 72 -4.88 -7.13 11.95
CA TRP A 72 -5.84 -8.04 11.34
C TRP A 72 -7.26 -7.44 11.25
N SER A 73 -7.70 -6.72 12.27
CA SER A 73 -9.02 -6.07 12.30
C SER A 73 -9.14 -4.92 11.31
N GLU A 74 -8.10 -4.10 11.18
CA GLU A 74 -8.03 -3.00 10.20
C GLU A 74 -8.04 -3.56 8.78
N ALA A 75 -7.18 -4.53 8.48
CA ALA A 75 -7.12 -5.17 7.18
C ALA A 75 -8.47 -5.80 6.79
N ARG A 76 -9.12 -6.52 7.72
CA ARG A 76 -10.44 -7.13 7.48
C ARG A 76 -11.52 -6.08 7.22
N SER A 77 -11.50 -4.97 7.95
CA SER A 77 -12.44 -3.86 7.73
C SER A 77 -12.28 -3.25 6.32
N LEU A 78 -11.03 -2.99 5.92
CA LEU A 78 -10.70 -2.44 4.60
C LEU A 78 -11.03 -3.42 3.46
N GLU A 79 -10.73 -4.72 3.63
CA GLU A 79 -11.08 -5.77 2.67
C GLU A 79 -12.60 -5.88 2.47
N ASN A 80 -13.39 -5.81 3.55
CA ASN A 80 -14.85 -5.81 3.46
C ASN A 80 -15.36 -4.60 2.68
N GLN A 81 -14.76 -3.43 2.84
CA GLN A 81 -15.13 -2.23 2.07
C GLN A 81 -14.75 -2.38 0.60
N ALA A 82 -13.54 -2.89 0.30
CA ALA A 82 -13.10 -3.18 -1.06
C ALA A 82 -14.03 -4.19 -1.76
N ALA A 83 -14.42 -5.27 -1.06
CA ALA A 83 -15.35 -6.26 -1.58
C ALA A 83 -16.75 -5.68 -1.84
N ASN A 84 -17.23 -4.79 -0.96
CA ASN A 84 -18.50 -4.08 -1.19
C ASN A 84 -18.43 -3.17 -2.42
N LEU A 85 -17.34 -2.43 -2.59
CA LEU A 85 -17.10 -1.61 -3.77
C LEU A 85 -17.07 -2.45 -5.05
N GLN A 86 -16.36 -3.57 -5.03
CA GLN A 86 -16.29 -4.49 -6.17
C GLN A 86 -17.68 -4.97 -6.58
N ARG A 87 -18.52 -5.37 -5.62
CA ARG A 87 -19.92 -5.77 -5.91
C ARG A 87 -20.71 -4.63 -6.52
N ARG A 88 -20.60 -3.40 -6.02
CA ARG A 88 -21.29 -2.24 -6.57
C ARG A 88 -20.87 -1.94 -8.00
N ILE A 89 -19.57 -1.96 -8.29
CA ILE A 89 -19.03 -1.77 -9.65
C ILE A 89 -19.58 -2.85 -10.59
N PHE A 90 -19.57 -4.11 -10.15
CA PHE A 90 -20.09 -5.23 -10.92
C PHE A 90 -21.57 -5.04 -11.28
N TRP A 91 -22.43 -4.68 -10.33
CA TRP A 91 -23.85 -4.46 -10.61
C TRP A 91 -24.09 -3.22 -11.48
N ALA A 92 -23.37 -2.13 -11.22
CA ALA A 92 -23.45 -0.93 -12.02
C ALA A 92 -23.03 -1.17 -13.48
N SER A 93 -21.98 -1.96 -13.70
CA SER A 93 -21.48 -2.28 -15.04
C SER A 93 -22.49 -3.02 -15.90
N ARG A 94 -23.34 -3.86 -15.29
CA ARG A 94 -24.39 -4.61 -16.00
C ARG A 94 -25.56 -3.74 -16.47
N ASN A 95 -25.84 -2.67 -15.73
CA ASN A 95 -26.95 -1.76 -16.01
C ASN A 95 -26.52 -0.53 -16.83
N GLY A 96 -25.23 -0.44 -17.18
CA GLY A 96 -24.66 0.74 -17.83
C GLY A 96 -24.44 1.87 -16.82
N ILE A 97 -23.17 2.08 -16.40
CA ILE A 97 -22.83 3.10 -15.39
C ILE A 97 -23.14 4.49 -15.91
N GLN A 98 -24.03 5.19 -15.21
CA GLN A 98 -24.31 6.59 -15.48
C GLN A 98 -23.21 7.51 -14.94
N PRO A 99 -22.96 8.70 -15.55
CA PRO A 99 -21.90 9.60 -15.09
C PRO A 99 -22.00 9.99 -13.61
N GLY A 100 -23.22 10.14 -13.08
CA GLY A 100 -23.44 10.44 -11.66
C GLY A 100 -23.07 9.27 -10.74
N GLU A 101 -23.38 8.05 -11.15
CA GLU A 101 -23.02 6.83 -10.42
C GLU A 101 -21.51 6.60 -10.47
N ALA A 102 -20.90 6.81 -11.63
CA ALA A 102 -19.47 6.75 -11.84
C ALA A 102 -18.71 7.65 -10.85
N ARG A 103 -19.14 8.91 -10.71
CA ARG A 103 -18.55 9.86 -9.74
C ARG A 103 -18.69 9.37 -8.29
N ARG A 104 -19.83 8.77 -7.93
CA ARG A 104 -20.04 8.22 -6.57
C ARG A 104 -19.10 7.05 -6.29
N LEU A 105 -18.95 6.11 -7.23
CA LEU A 105 -18.05 4.98 -7.12
C LEU A 105 -16.59 5.44 -7.02
N GLU A 106 -16.19 6.39 -7.84
CA GLU A 106 -14.86 6.98 -7.81
C GLU A 106 -14.54 7.65 -6.46
N ASN A 107 -15.50 8.40 -5.90
CA ASN A 107 -15.35 9.01 -4.58
C ASN A 107 -15.20 7.95 -3.49
N GLN A 108 -15.94 6.85 -3.58
CA GLN A 108 -15.83 5.75 -2.61
C GLN A 108 -14.46 5.04 -2.69
N ILE A 109 -13.93 4.85 -3.90
CA ILE A 109 -12.57 4.31 -4.09
C ILE A 109 -11.53 5.25 -3.48
N ARG A 110 -11.60 6.55 -3.77
CA ARG A 110 -10.68 7.55 -3.19
C ARG A 110 -10.72 7.56 -1.66
N ASN A 111 -11.92 7.49 -1.09
CA ASN A 111 -12.07 7.44 0.36
C ASN A 111 -11.41 6.18 0.96
N LEU A 112 -11.51 5.05 0.27
CA LEU A 112 -10.86 3.82 0.70
C LEU A 112 -9.33 3.93 0.59
N GLU A 113 -8.81 4.44 -0.52
CA GLU A 113 -7.38 4.72 -0.74
C GLU A 113 -6.83 5.66 0.35
N PHE A 114 -7.55 6.73 0.65
CA PHE A 114 -7.18 7.68 1.71
C PHE A 114 -7.13 7.00 3.09
N ARG A 115 -8.12 6.16 3.41
CA ARG A 115 -8.13 5.42 4.68
C ARG A 115 -6.94 4.48 4.79
N ILE A 116 -6.60 3.75 3.74
CA ILE A 116 -5.43 2.86 3.73
C ILE A 116 -4.15 3.65 3.99
N SER A 117 -3.97 4.77 3.29
CA SER A 117 -2.79 5.63 3.49
C SER A 117 -2.73 6.17 4.91
N ARG A 118 -3.85 6.57 5.49
CA ARG A 118 -3.94 7.06 6.85
C ARG A 118 -3.58 5.97 7.87
N GLU A 119 -4.22 4.80 7.81
CA GLU A 119 -3.93 3.69 8.73
C GLU A 119 -2.45 3.26 8.63
N ALA A 120 -1.91 3.26 7.41
CA ALA A 120 -0.53 2.94 7.16
C ALA A 120 0.44 3.99 7.76
N THR A 121 0.07 5.27 7.75
CA THR A 121 0.86 6.35 8.34
C THR A 121 0.77 6.37 9.86
N ASP A 122 -0.43 6.12 10.41
CA ASP A 122 -0.67 6.11 11.85
C ASP A 122 0.12 5.00 12.56
N TRP A 123 0.47 3.92 11.85
CA TRP A 123 1.31 2.86 12.38
C TRP A 123 2.71 3.38 12.78
N ASN A 124 3.30 4.27 11.99
CA ASN A 124 4.60 4.88 12.29
C ASN A 124 4.57 5.81 13.51
N ASN A 125 3.39 6.32 13.86
CA ASN A 125 3.18 7.27 14.95
C ASN A 125 2.67 6.63 16.25
N ARG A 126 2.50 5.31 16.32
CA ARG A 126 2.06 4.61 17.55
C ARG A 126 3.28 4.21 18.38
N PRO A 127 3.72 5.02 19.36
CA PRO A 127 4.76 4.62 20.30
C PRO A 127 4.19 3.55 21.22
N GLY A 128 4.65 2.30 21.12
CA GLY A 128 4.50 1.37 22.23
C GLY A 128 3.70 0.09 22.04
N ARG A 129 3.48 -0.43 20.83
CA ARG A 129 2.94 -1.81 20.68
C ARG A 129 3.98 -2.92 20.84
N TYR A 130 5.23 -2.59 21.13
CA TYR A 130 6.26 -3.56 21.54
C TYR A 130 6.30 -3.72 23.06
N ARG A 131 5.18 -4.07 23.68
CA ARG A 131 5.20 -4.63 25.04
C ARG A 131 4.02 -5.55 25.24
N ARG A 132 4.29 -6.85 25.13
CA ARG A 132 4.03 -7.92 26.07
C ARG A 132 4.04 -9.25 25.35
N TYR A 133 5.18 -9.88 25.50
CA TYR A 133 5.25 -11.29 25.78
C TYR A 133 6.30 -11.49 26.86
#